data_f1d1a43e6148d88ca18236ceaba5a45b
#
_entry.id   f1d1a43e6148d88ca18236ceaba5a45b
#
_cell.length_a   1.000
_cell.length_b   1.000
_cell.length_c   1.000
_cell.angle_alpha   90.00
_cell.angle_beta   90.00
_cell.angle_gamma   90.00
#
_symmetry.space_group_name_H-M   'P 1'
#
loop_
_entity.id
_entity.type
_entity.pdbx_description
1 polymer ?
#
loop_
_entity_poly.entity_id
_entity_poly.type
_entity_poly.pdbx_seq_one_letter_code
_entity_poly.pdbx_strand_id
1 'polypeptide(L)'
;MDEDEHHEDEDEHHEDEDEHDDHGNLIHANYMQKDAEFDGYEIEFGRSFDLGSGELALSFGRDVVNAEFTDGHNVPRINPARNIYSLVYTQDDLLFKLMLKDVEKQNDFGEGETATDSYQMLNTRLTKTFNAIGNGELKVSLFANNLLDEVARNHSSFVKDEVPLPGRNYGLKFNITF
;
A
#
# COMPACT_ATOMS: atom_id res chain seq x y z
N MET A 1 -5.35 57.03 70.42
CA MET A 1 -5.70 57.82 69.25
C MET A 1 -5.00 57.06 68.10
N ASP A 2 -5.60 55.93 67.78
CA ASP A 2 -5.08 54.94 66.91
C ASP A 2 -5.86 55.06 65.59
N GLU A 3 -5.15 55.31 64.51
CA GLU A 3 -5.72 55.35 63.15
C GLU A 3 -5.49 53.99 62.53
N ASP A 4 -6.60 53.26 62.35
CA ASP A 4 -6.63 51.99 61.61
C ASP A 4 -6.57 52.26 60.10
N GLU A 5 -5.48 51.92 59.45
CA GLU A 5 -5.39 51.91 58.02
C GLU A 5 -5.94 50.57 57.45
N HIS A 6 -7.10 50.65 56.82
CA HIS A 6 -7.65 49.57 56.04
C HIS A 6 -6.90 49.42 54.75
N HIS A 7 -6.16 48.28 54.55
CA HIS A 7 -5.71 47.80 53.26
C HIS A 7 -6.88 47.11 52.60
N GLU A 8 -7.33 47.67 51.51
CA GLU A 8 -8.21 47.00 50.56
C GLU A 8 -7.33 46.12 49.61
N ASP A 9 -7.44 44.80 49.78
CA ASP A 9 -6.84 43.83 48.86
C ASP A 9 -7.71 43.77 47.60
N GLU A 10 -7.23 44.35 46.50
CA GLU A 10 -7.82 44.19 45.17
C GLU A 10 -7.43 42.80 44.65
N ASP A 11 -8.36 41.86 44.74
CA ASP A 11 -8.30 40.55 44.08
C ASP A 11 -8.42 40.76 42.56
N GLU A 12 -7.28 40.83 41.88
CA GLU A 12 -7.23 40.72 40.43
C GLU A 12 -7.64 39.30 40.01
N HIS A 13 -8.88 39.12 39.61
CA HIS A 13 -9.35 37.97 38.89
C HIS A 13 -8.67 37.93 37.52
N HIS A 14 -7.60 37.13 37.38
CA HIS A 14 -7.15 36.64 36.10
C HIS A 14 -8.20 35.70 35.56
N GLU A 15 -9.03 36.19 34.65
CA GLU A 15 -9.81 35.35 33.75
C GLU A 15 -8.82 34.68 32.80
N ASP A 16 -8.45 33.43 33.12
CA ASP A 16 -7.79 32.54 32.18
C ASP A 16 -8.80 32.31 31.04
N GLU A 17 -8.70 33.11 29.99
CA GLU A 17 -9.34 32.81 28.71
C GLU A 17 -8.63 31.57 28.15
N ASP A 18 -9.14 30.38 28.50
CA ASP A 18 -8.89 29.16 27.79
C ASP A 18 -9.41 29.35 26.36
N GLU A 19 -8.57 29.90 25.49
CA GLU A 19 -8.77 29.81 24.05
C GLU A 19 -8.78 28.33 23.68
N HIS A 20 -9.95 27.71 23.72
CA HIS A 20 -10.22 26.45 23.07
C HIS A 20 -10.06 26.65 21.56
N ASP A 21 -8.82 26.57 21.10
CA ASP A 21 -8.50 26.40 19.70
C ASP A 21 -9.08 25.05 19.22
N ASP A 22 -10.38 25.07 18.93
CA ASP A 22 -11.07 24.00 18.23
C ASP A 22 -10.60 23.99 16.75
N HIS A 23 -9.30 23.76 16.56
CA HIS A 23 -8.70 23.49 15.26
C HIS A 23 -9.03 22.05 14.88
N GLY A 24 -10.33 21.76 14.74
CA GLY A 24 -10.86 20.45 14.35
C GLY A 24 -9.77 19.53 13.80
N ASN A 25 -9.53 18.43 14.41
CA ASN A 25 -8.74 17.22 14.08
C ASN A 25 -7.73 17.30 12.90
N LEU A 26 -7.16 18.50 12.65
CA LEU A 26 -6.14 18.69 11.61
C LEU A 26 -4.79 18.23 12.14
N ILE A 27 -4.18 17.31 11.40
CA ILE A 27 -2.82 16.86 11.70
C ILE A 27 -1.85 18.01 11.38
N HIS A 28 -1.18 18.53 12.40
CA HIS A 28 -0.07 19.45 12.19
C HIS A 28 1.12 18.68 11.65
N ALA A 29 1.57 19.04 10.45
CA ALA A 29 2.75 18.46 9.82
C ALA A 29 3.85 19.49 9.69
N ASN A 30 5.04 19.18 10.19
CA ASN A 30 6.25 19.97 9.99
C ASN A 30 7.07 19.36 8.84
N TYR A 31 7.45 20.18 7.88
CA TYR A 31 8.35 19.76 6.80
C TYR A 31 9.79 20.03 7.23
N MET A 32 10.60 18.98 7.26
CA MET A 32 12.03 19.08 7.52
C MET A 32 12.80 18.44 6.36
N GLN A 33 13.92 19.02 5.99
CA GLN A 33 14.84 18.43 5.05
C GLN A 33 15.94 17.70 5.83
N LYS A 34 16.15 16.41 5.50
CA LYS A 34 17.23 15.59 6.04
C LYS A 34 17.94 14.87 4.89
N ASP A 35 19.24 14.67 5.05
CA ASP A 35 20.01 13.83 4.15
C ASP A 35 19.73 12.36 4.46
N ALA A 36 19.54 11.55 3.41
CA ALA A 36 19.26 10.13 3.52
C ALA A 36 20.05 9.33 2.48
N GLU A 37 20.40 8.10 2.85
CA GLU A 37 21.01 7.12 1.97
C GLU A 37 20.00 6.05 1.63
N PHE A 38 19.96 5.64 0.36
CA PHE A 38 19.10 4.60 -0.16
C PHE A 38 19.96 3.53 -0.83
N ASP A 39 19.70 2.28 -0.49
CA ASP A 39 20.28 1.12 -1.17
C ASP A 39 19.23 0.06 -1.46
N GLY A 40 19.51 -0.80 -2.41
CA GLY A 40 18.58 -1.86 -2.76
C GLY A 40 18.95 -2.57 -4.05
N TYR A 41 18.10 -3.52 -4.41
CA TYR A 41 18.24 -4.24 -5.68
C TYR A 41 16.88 -4.73 -6.20
N GLU A 42 16.81 -4.88 -7.51
CA GLU A 42 15.71 -5.54 -8.20
C GLU A 42 16.28 -6.66 -9.09
N ILE A 43 15.63 -7.82 -9.03
CA ILE A 43 15.99 -8.98 -9.85
C ILE A 43 14.71 -9.49 -10.50
N GLU A 44 14.76 -9.74 -11.81
CA GLU A 44 13.67 -10.36 -12.55
C GLU A 44 14.20 -11.50 -13.42
N PHE A 45 13.50 -12.65 -13.39
CA PHE A 45 13.72 -13.79 -14.25
C PHE A 45 12.41 -14.18 -14.91
N GLY A 46 12.46 -14.49 -16.20
CA GLY A 46 11.31 -15.00 -16.94
C GLY A 46 11.71 -16.03 -17.97
N ARG A 47 10.80 -16.98 -18.22
CA ARG A 47 10.96 -17.97 -19.28
C ARG A 47 9.61 -18.40 -19.83
N SER A 48 9.53 -18.48 -21.14
CA SER A 48 8.39 -19.06 -21.88
C SER A 48 8.68 -20.48 -22.32
N PHE A 49 7.63 -21.28 -22.36
CA PHE A 49 7.62 -22.67 -22.81
C PHE A 49 6.49 -22.85 -23.84
N ASP A 50 6.84 -23.36 -25.01
CA ASP A 50 5.86 -23.77 -25.97
C ASP A 50 5.28 -25.14 -25.55
N LEU A 51 3.97 -25.21 -25.37
CA LEU A 51 3.25 -26.42 -25.00
C LEU A 51 2.50 -27.04 -26.20
N GLY A 52 2.81 -26.62 -27.42
CA GLY A 52 2.21 -27.09 -28.67
C GLY A 52 0.86 -26.44 -28.98
N SER A 53 -0.08 -26.41 -28.06
CA SER A 53 -1.38 -25.73 -28.23
C SER A 53 -1.40 -24.33 -27.65
N GLY A 54 -0.38 -23.94 -26.88
CA GLY A 54 -0.30 -22.65 -26.21
C GLY A 54 1.08 -22.39 -25.66
N GLU A 55 1.27 -21.19 -25.08
CA GLU A 55 2.50 -20.74 -24.46
C GLU A 55 2.29 -20.56 -22.95
N LEU A 56 3.22 -21.08 -22.16
CA LEU A 56 3.30 -20.86 -20.73
C LEU A 56 4.50 -19.98 -20.42
N ALA A 57 4.27 -18.78 -19.88
CA ALA A 57 5.31 -17.91 -19.38
C ALA A 57 5.31 -17.95 -17.84
N LEU A 58 6.48 -18.18 -17.26
CA LEU A 58 6.73 -18.10 -15.83
C LEU A 58 7.69 -16.96 -15.56
N SER A 59 7.43 -16.17 -14.54
CA SER A 59 8.35 -15.14 -14.07
C SER A 59 8.44 -15.10 -12.56
N PHE A 60 9.60 -14.65 -12.10
CA PHE A 60 9.90 -14.35 -10.71
C PHE A 60 10.56 -12.98 -10.66
N GLY A 61 10.10 -12.14 -9.74
CA GLY A 61 10.71 -10.86 -9.41
C GLY A 61 10.94 -10.74 -7.91
N ARG A 62 12.04 -10.11 -7.53
CA ARG A 62 12.31 -9.68 -6.15
C ARG A 62 12.80 -8.25 -6.17
N ASP A 63 12.23 -7.42 -5.31
CA ASP A 63 12.70 -6.08 -5.05
C ASP A 63 12.92 -5.85 -3.55
N VAL A 64 13.97 -5.13 -3.25
CA VAL A 64 14.40 -4.76 -1.91
C VAL A 64 14.87 -3.31 -1.96
N VAL A 65 14.40 -2.49 -1.04
CA VAL A 65 14.88 -1.13 -0.83
C VAL A 65 15.04 -0.88 0.67
N ASN A 66 16.16 -0.30 1.05
CA ASN A 66 16.46 0.18 2.39
C ASN A 66 16.71 1.68 2.32
N ALA A 67 16.41 2.39 3.39
CA ALA A 67 16.72 3.81 3.48
C ALA A 67 16.92 4.23 4.94
N GLU A 68 18.02 4.94 5.17
CA GLU A 68 18.36 5.50 6.47
C GLU A 68 18.72 6.98 6.31
N PHE A 69 18.35 7.78 7.28
CA PHE A 69 18.88 9.13 7.42
C PHE A 69 20.35 9.07 7.88
N THR A 70 21.14 10.07 7.56
CA THR A 70 22.55 10.14 7.96
C THR A 70 22.76 10.19 9.48
N ASP A 71 21.71 10.41 10.25
CA ASP A 71 21.69 10.36 11.71
C ASP A 71 21.38 8.95 12.27
N GLY A 72 21.22 7.94 11.39
CA GLY A 72 20.99 6.54 11.75
C GLY A 72 19.53 6.18 12.04
N HIS A 73 18.57 7.07 11.77
CA HIS A 73 17.16 6.76 11.88
C HIS A 73 16.60 6.26 10.55
N ASN A 74 15.65 5.33 10.61
CA ASN A 74 15.01 4.82 9.40
C ASN A 74 14.18 5.91 8.69
N VAL A 75 14.24 5.92 7.36
CA VAL A 75 13.35 6.76 6.54
C VAL A 75 11.94 6.16 6.60
N PRO A 76 10.91 6.96 6.88
CA PRO A 76 9.55 6.45 6.97
C PRO A 76 9.01 5.98 5.61
N ARG A 77 8.08 5.00 5.64
CA ARG A 77 7.30 4.49 4.49
C ARG A 77 8.09 3.76 3.42
N ILE A 78 9.22 3.21 3.79
CA ILE A 78 9.97 2.33 2.91
C ILE A 78 9.20 1.00 2.79
N ASN A 79 8.90 0.61 1.55
CA ASN A 79 8.19 -0.64 1.31
C ASN A 79 9.02 -1.85 1.73
N PRO A 80 8.40 -2.87 2.36
CA PRO A 80 9.07 -4.11 2.68
C PRO A 80 9.54 -4.84 1.41
N ALA A 81 10.56 -5.65 1.54
CA ALA A 81 10.99 -6.55 0.49
C ALA A 81 9.85 -7.46 0.04
N ARG A 82 9.80 -7.78 -1.24
CA ARG A 82 8.74 -8.62 -1.79
C ARG A 82 9.24 -9.52 -2.92
N ASN A 83 8.60 -10.67 -3.02
CA ASN A 83 8.74 -11.58 -4.14
C ASN A 83 7.45 -11.61 -4.95
N ILE A 84 7.57 -11.65 -6.27
CA ILE A 84 6.42 -11.73 -7.19
C ILE A 84 6.63 -12.95 -8.09
N TYR A 85 5.72 -13.89 -8.02
CA TYR A 85 5.68 -15.07 -8.89
C TYR A 85 4.51 -14.91 -9.84
N SER A 86 4.76 -15.06 -11.13
CA SER A 86 3.73 -14.94 -12.15
C SER A 86 3.72 -16.14 -13.08
N LEU A 87 2.52 -16.59 -13.43
CA LEU A 87 2.24 -17.58 -14.44
C LEU A 87 1.25 -16.96 -15.43
N VAL A 88 1.61 -16.98 -16.70
CA VAL A 88 0.72 -16.56 -17.79
C VAL A 88 0.63 -17.71 -18.78
N TYR A 89 -0.57 -18.18 -19.03
CA TYR A 89 -0.84 -19.15 -20.08
C TYR A 89 -1.70 -18.51 -21.16
N THR A 90 -1.26 -18.64 -22.41
CA THR A 90 -1.95 -18.12 -23.59
C THR A 90 -2.19 -19.25 -24.57
N GLN A 91 -3.44 -19.41 -25.00
CA GLN A 91 -3.81 -20.35 -26.05
C GLN A 91 -4.93 -19.73 -26.89
N ASP A 92 -4.66 -19.50 -28.18
CA ASP A 92 -5.59 -18.84 -29.09
C ASP A 92 -6.18 -17.54 -28.45
N ASP A 93 -7.48 -17.54 -28.22
CA ASP A 93 -8.22 -16.43 -27.62
C ASP A 93 -8.30 -16.50 -26.08
N LEU A 94 -7.66 -17.47 -25.44
CA LEU A 94 -7.68 -17.69 -24.01
C LEU A 94 -6.38 -17.16 -23.39
N LEU A 95 -6.55 -16.35 -22.33
CA LEU A 95 -5.45 -15.86 -21.50
C LEU A 95 -5.76 -16.17 -20.03
N PHE A 96 -4.91 -16.96 -19.40
CA PHE A 96 -4.95 -17.21 -17.97
C PHE A 96 -3.74 -16.58 -17.28
N LYS A 97 -3.97 -15.88 -16.18
CA LYS A 97 -2.91 -15.28 -15.33
C LYS A 97 -3.11 -15.70 -13.89
N LEU A 98 -2.02 -16.09 -13.25
CA LEU A 98 -1.94 -16.32 -11.81
C LEU A 98 -0.74 -15.53 -11.28
N MET A 99 -0.90 -14.80 -10.20
CA MET A 99 0.16 -14.00 -9.57
C MET A 99 0.10 -14.17 -8.06
N LEU A 100 1.21 -14.59 -7.49
CA LEU A 100 1.44 -14.60 -6.05
C LEU A 100 2.42 -13.47 -5.72
N LYS A 101 2.00 -12.55 -4.86
CA LYS A 101 2.84 -11.53 -4.24
C LYS A 101 3.07 -11.93 -2.79
N ASP A 102 4.33 -12.17 -2.43
CA ASP A 102 4.79 -12.51 -1.10
C ASP A 102 5.59 -11.34 -0.55
N VAL A 103 5.04 -10.69 0.46
CA VAL A 103 5.57 -9.46 1.05
C VAL A 103 6.12 -9.78 2.43
N GLU A 104 7.36 -9.40 2.67
CA GLU A 104 8.02 -9.61 3.94
C GLU A 104 7.48 -8.65 5.02
N LYS A 105 7.72 -8.97 6.26
CA LYS A 105 7.43 -8.09 7.39
C LYS A 105 8.31 -6.84 7.31
N GLN A 106 7.75 -5.66 7.64
CA GLN A 106 8.53 -4.44 7.78
C GLN A 106 8.67 -4.06 9.24
N ASN A 107 9.91 -4.15 9.73
CA ASN A 107 10.27 -3.76 11.10
C ASN A 107 11.16 -2.51 11.13
N ASP A 108 11.77 -2.12 9.99
CA ASP A 108 12.63 -0.96 9.86
C ASP A 108 11.76 0.23 9.43
N PHE A 109 11.03 0.78 10.38
CA PHE A 109 10.08 1.88 10.16
C PHE A 109 10.58 3.18 10.80
N GLY A 110 10.13 4.31 10.26
CA GLY A 110 10.52 5.63 10.72
C GLY A 110 9.78 6.08 11.98
N GLU A 111 10.16 7.24 12.49
CA GLU A 111 9.52 7.86 13.65
C GLU A 111 8.01 8.10 13.38
N GLY A 112 7.18 7.74 14.36
CA GLY A 112 5.73 7.87 14.26
C GLY A 112 5.05 6.81 13.41
N GLU A 113 5.77 5.77 12.98
CA GLU A 113 5.22 4.63 12.25
C GLU A 113 5.13 3.37 13.10
N THR A 114 4.39 2.40 12.60
CA THR A 114 4.24 1.06 13.18
C THR A 114 4.80 0.01 12.22
N ALA A 115 5.21 -1.14 12.72
CA ALA A 115 5.55 -2.29 11.89
C ALA A 115 4.34 -2.79 11.09
N THR A 116 4.57 -3.50 10.00
CA THR A 116 3.54 -4.24 9.28
C THR A 116 3.94 -5.70 9.13
N ASP A 117 2.99 -6.60 9.35
CA ASP A 117 3.21 -8.02 9.18
C ASP A 117 3.41 -8.40 7.70
N SER A 118 4.07 -9.53 7.48
CA SER A 118 4.15 -10.16 6.17
C SER A 118 2.78 -10.63 5.70
N TYR A 119 2.58 -10.70 4.40
CA TYR A 119 1.35 -11.24 3.81
C TYR A 119 1.60 -11.85 2.43
N GLN A 120 0.72 -12.75 2.02
CA GLN A 120 0.72 -13.34 0.70
C GLN A 120 -0.59 -13.00 -0.03
N MET A 121 -0.50 -12.46 -1.22
CA MET A 121 -1.66 -12.10 -2.02
C MET A 121 -1.68 -12.87 -3.33
N LEU A 122 -2.62 -13.80 -3.45
CA LEU A 122 -2.83 -14.61 -4.65
C LEU A 122 -3.95 -14.00 -5.49
N ASN A 123 -3.63 -13.61 -6.72
CA ASN A 123 -4.57 -13.04 -7.69
C ASN A 123 -4.63 -13.91 -8.94
N THR A 124 -5.80 -14.00 -9.54
CA THR A 124 -5.99 -14.74 -10.80
C THR A 124 -6.90 -13.99 -11.76
N ARG A 125 -6.70 -14.24 -13.05
CA ARG A 125 -7.56 -13.74 -14.12
C ARG A 125 -7.63 -14.72 -15.26
N LEU A 126 -8.84 -14.99 -15.73
CA LEU A 126 -9.11 -15.73 -16.95
C LEU A 126 -9.83 -14.81 -17.94
N THR A 127 -9.26 -14.62 -19.11
CA THR A 127 -9.86 -13.79 -20.18
C THR A 127 -10.09 -14.66 -21.42
N LYS A 128 -11.28 -14.59 -21.99
CA LYS A 128 -11.60 -15.17 -23.28
C LYS A 128 -12.02 -14.06 -24.25
N THR A 129 -11.43 -14.08 -25.42
CA THR A 129 -11.80 -13.19 -26.53
C THR A 129 -12.77 -13.91 -27.45
N PHE A 130 -13.81 -13.24 -27.88
CA PHE A 130 -14.81 -13.72 -28.82
C PHE A 130 -14.89 -12.73 -29.98
N ASN A 131 -15.05 -13.24 -31.20
CA ASN A 131 -15.37 -12.41 -32.34
C ASN A 131 -16.79 -11.86 -32.17
N ALA A 132 -16.97 -10.56 -32.24
CA ALA A 132 -18.27 -9.90 -32.18
C ALA A 132 -18.81 -9.70 -33.61
N ILE A 133 -20.08 -9.24 -33.71
CA ILE A 133 -20.72 -8.95 -34.99
C ILE A 133 -19.95 -7.85 -35.72
N GLY A 134 -19.67 -8.06 -36.98
CA GLY A 134 -18.80 -7.21 -37.80
C GLY A 134 -17.31 -7.58 -37.60
N ASN A 135 -16.42 -6.59 -37.50
CA ASN A 135 -15.00 -6.80 -37.22
C ASN A 135 -14.66 -6.50 -35.76
N GLY A 136 -15.63 -6.53 -34.86
CA GLY A 136 -15.45 -6.22 -33.47
C GLY A 136 -14.97 -7.41 -32.61
N GLU A 137 -14.54 -7.12 -31.41
CA GLU A 137 -14.13 -8.10 -30.40
C GLU A 137 -14.89 -7.92 -29.09
N LEU A 138 -15.28 -9.02 -28.43
CA LEU A 138 -15.77 -9.07 -27.07
C LEU A 138 -14.75 -9.81 -26.19
N LYS A 139 -14.14 -9.13 -25.22
CA LYS A 139 -13.30 -9.74 -24.20
C LYS A 139 -14.08 -9.88 -22.90
N VAL A 140 -14.21 -11.11 -22.42
CA VAL A 140 -14.83 -11.44 -21.13
C VAL A 140 -13.72 -11.87 -20.17
N SER A 141 -13.57 -11.18 -19.05
CA SER A 141 -12.58 -11.50 -18.02
C SER A 141 -13.25 -11.82 -16.70
N LEU A 142 -12.98 -12.99 -16.17
CA LEU A 142 -13.26 -13.37 -14.79
C LEU A 142 -11.97 -13.15 -13.98
N PHE A 143 -12.07 -12.50 -12.82
CA PHE A 143 -10.90 -12.31 -11.95
C PHE A 143 -11.25 -12.55 -10.49
N ALA A 144 -10.24 -12.92 -9.73
CA ALA A 144 -10.30 -13.02 -8.29
C ALA A 144 -9.02 -12.42 -7.69
N ASN A 145 -9.17 -11.57 -6.70
CA ASN A 145 -8.06 -10.97 -5.99
C ASN A 145 -8.08 -11.41 -4.53
N ASN A 146 -6.88 -11.48 -3.95
CA ASN A 146 -6.67 -11.90 -2.57
C ASN A 146 -7.39 -13.23 -2.27
N LEU A 147 -7.14 -14.27 -3.08
CA LEU A 147 -7.78 -15.58 -2.92
C LEU A 147 -7.50 -16.23 -1.58
N LEU A 148 -6.37 -15.90 -0.94
CA LEU A 148 -5.99 -16.40 0.37
C LEU A 148 -6.72 -15.71 1.51
N ASP A 149 -7.41 -14.59 1.23
CA ASP A 149 -8.16 -13.77 2.20
C ASP A 149 -7.27 -13.20 3.32
N GLU A 150 -6.05 -12.85 2.97
CA GLU A 150 -5.08 -12.28 3.88
C GLU A 150 -5.46 -10.84 4.28
N VAL A 151 -5.21 -10.50 5.54
CA VAL A 151 -5.30 -9.12 6.01
C VAL A 151 -3.99 -8.40 5.68
N ALA A 152 -3.91 -7.88 4.48
CA ALA A 152 -2.73 -7.20 3.97
C ALA A 152 -2.76 -5.70 4.27
N ARG A 153 -1.60 -5.10 4.60
CA ARG A 153 -1.46 -3.67 4.86
C ARG A 153 -0.39 -3.07 3.96
N ASN A 154 -0.70 -1.92 3.36
CA ASN A 154 0.31 -1.19 2.59
C ASN A 154 1.17 -0.35 3.54
N HIS A 155 2.44 -0.76 3.76
CA HIS A 155 3.33 -0.10 4.70
C HIS A 155 3.51 1.40 4.41
N SER A 156 3.54 1.80 3.15
CA SER A 156 3.68 3.21 2.75
C SER A 156 2.42 4.07 2.95
N SER A 157 1.30 3.49 3.35
CA SER A 157 0.05 4.22 3.58
C SER A 157 0.03 4.94 4.93
N PHE A 158 -0.46 6.17 4.95
CA PHE A 158 -0.66 6.95 6.18
C PHE A 158 -1.73 6.36 7.12
N VAL A 159 -2.66 5.59 6.56
CA VAL A 159 -3.79 4.99 7.28
C VAL A 159 -3.66 3.46 7.34
N LYS A 160 -2.44 2.93 7.25
CA LYS A 160 -2.20 1.49 7.19
C LYS A 160 -2.77 0.71 8.38
N ASP A 161 -2.77 1.30 9.56
CA ASP A 161 -3.21 0.64 10.79
C ASP A 161 -4.75 0.53 10.86
N GLU A 162 -5.45 1.42 10.17
CA GLU A 162 -6.91 1.52 10.17
C GLU A 162 -7.54 0.87 8.94
N VAL A 163 -6.87 1.00 7.77
CA VAL A 163 -7.42 0.59 6.49
C VAL A 163 -6.54 -0.47 5.83
N PRO A 164 -6.88 -1.78 5.96
CA PRO A 164 -6.21 -2.84 5.23
C PRO A 164 -6.52 -2.76 3.72
N LEU A 165 -5.71 -3.45 2.92
CA LEU A 165 -6.02 -3.69 1.52
C LEU A 165 -7.33 -4.51 1.39
N PRO A 166 -8.02 -4.45 0.24
CA PRO A 166 -9.26 -5.20 0.04
C PRO A 166 -9.09 -6.70 0.30
N GLY A 167 -10.01 -7.28 1.05
CA GLY A 167 -10.12 -8.71 1.25
C GLY A 167 -10.45 -9.44 -0.05
N ARG A 168 -10.67 -10.75 0.03
CA ARG A 168 -11.00 -11.60 -1.12
C ARG A 168 -12.19 -11.04 -1.90
N ASN A 169 -11.99 -10.86 -3.20
CA ASN A 169 -13.05 -10.37 -4.08
C ASN A 169 -13.00 -11.04 -5.45
N TYR A 170 -14.13 -11.08 -6.10
CA TYR A 170 -14.32 -11.65 -7.43
C TYR A 170 -15.02 -10.64 -8.32
N GLY A 171 -14.72 -10.68 -9.62
CA GLY A 171 -15.37 -9.78 -10.55
C GLY A 171 -15.39 -10.33 -11.97
N LEU A 172 -16.28 -9.75 -12.75
CA LEU A 172 -16.46 -9.99 -14.16
C LEU A 172 -16.34 -8.68 -14.92
N LYS A 173 -15.56 -8.67 -15.99
CA LYS A 173 -15.33 -7.49 -16.83
C LYS A 173 -15.62 -7.83 -18.30
N PHE A 174 -16.37 -6.96 -18.95
CA PHE A 174 -16.62 -7.01 -20.38
C PHE A 174 -15.96 -5.81 -21.06
N ASN A 175 -15.24 -6.07 -22.16
CA ASN A 175 -14.72 -5.04 -23.04
C ASN A 175 -15.21 -5.35 -24.46
N ILE A 176 -15.83 -4.39 -25.09
CA ILE A 176 -16.36 -4.51 -26.46
C ILE A 176 -15.63 -3.48 -27.32
N THR A 177 -15.08 -3.92 -28.44
CA THR A 177 -14.49 -3.08 -29.48
C THR A 177 -15.30 -3.28 -30.76
N PHE A 178 -15.62 -2.20 -31.48
CA PHE A 178 -16.42 -2.19 -32.70
C PHE A 178 -15.56 -1.86 -33.92
#